data_739081176180949223dec8de87284514
#
_entry.id   739081176180949223dec8de87284514
#
_cell.length_a   1.000
_cell.length_b   1.000
_cell.length_c   1.000
_cell.angle_alpha   90.00
_cell.angle_beta   90.00
_cell.angle_gamma   90.00
#
_symmetry.space_group_name_H-M   'P 1'
#
loop_
_entity.id
_entity.type
_entity.pdbx_description
1 polymer ?
#
loop_
_entity_poly.entity_id
_entity_poly.type
_entity_poly.pdbx_seq_one_letter_code
_entity_poly.pdbx_strand_id
1 'polypeptide(L)'
;MAIKSFKPYSAGRRFMTVSAFDEITASKPEKSLLAKISQKGGRNNTGKMTVRHQGGGHKRQYRIIDFKRTKDNIPAKVATIEYDPNRSSRIALLNYADGEKRYILAPNGLKVGDVVFSGPESDIKPGNCLPLANIPDGTQIHNIELKIGKGGQIVRSAGTSAQLMGKDNGYAILRLPSGEMRRVRQECRATIGVVGNAAHSNLVIGKAGRHRWMGVRPGNRGVVMNPCDHPHGGGEGKSPVGRKHPVTPWGKPAHGVKTRDKKKASNSLIIKRRTK
;
A
#
# COMPACT_ATOMS: atom_id res chain seq x y z
N MET A 1 7.90 -15.46 9.88
CA MET A 1 7.69 -14.10 10.43
C MET A 1 7.01 -14.20 11.77
N ALA A 2 7.67 -13.81 12.85
CA ALA A 2 7.13 -13.94 14.19
C ALA A 2 6.35 -12.66 14.57
N ILE A 3 5.17 -12.85 15.16
CA ILE A 3 4.39 -11.81 15.82
C ILE A 3 4.62 -11.97 17.32
N LYS A 4 5.08 -10.91 17.97
CA LYS A 4 5.29 -10.86 19.42
C LYS A 4 4.03 -10.37 20.10
N SER A 5 3.49 -11.16 21.03
CA SER A 5 2.42 -10.77 21.96
C SER A 5 3.00 -10.29 23.27
N PHE A 6 2.18 -9.64 24.09
CA PHE A 6 2.56 -9.11 25.39
C PHE A 6 1.76 -9.79 26.51
N LYS A 7 2.34 -9.86 27.70
CA LYS A 7 1.61 -10.27 28.90
C LYS A 7 0.50 -9.25 29.22
N PRO A 8 -0.67 -9.68 29.70
CA PRO A 8 -1.87 -8.83 29.88
C PRO A 8 -1.83 -7.99 31.15
N TYR A 9 -0.75 -7.25 31.40
CA TYR A 9 -0.63 -6.39 32.58
C TYR A 9 -1.54 -5.16 32.59
N SER A 10 -2.01 -4.74 31.41
CA SER A 10 -2.92 -3.60 31.29
C SER A 10 -3.92 -3.82 30.15
N ALA A 11 -5.04 -3.09 30.18
CA ALA A 11 -6.06 -3.18 29.13
C ALA A 11 -5.49 -2.97 27.72
N GLY A 12 -4.57 -2.03 27.55
CA GLY A 12 -3.93 -1.74 26.26
C GLY A 12 -2.96 -2.84 25.79
N ARG A 13 -2.37 -3.61 26.71
CA ARG A 13 -1.43 -4.70 26.36
C ARG A 13 -2.10 -6.05 26.18
N ARG A 14 -3.30 -6.25 26.69
CA ARG A 14 -4.00 -7.54 26.66
C ARG A 14 -4.05 -8.18 25.28
N PHE A 15 -4.35 -7.41 24.26
CA PHE A 15 -4.49 -7.90 22.88
C PHE A 15 -3.46 -7.32 21.92
N MET A 16 -2.54 -6.48 22.44
CA MET A 16 -1.56 -5.81 21.58
C MET A 16 -0.54 -6.78 21.05
N THR A 17 -0.27 -6.69 19.75
CA THR A 17 0.82 -7.43 19.10
C THR A 17 1.74 -6.50 18.32
N VAL A 18 2.97 -6.92 18.11
CA VAL A 18 3.96 -6.21 17.30
C VAL A 18 4.71 -7.19 16.41
N SER A 19 5.28 -6.71 15.32
CA SER A 19 6.23 -7.50 14.52
C SER A 19 7.50 -7.75 15.33
N ALA A 20 8.07 -8.94 15.25
CA ALA A 20 9.34 -9.28 15.89
C ALA A 20 10.55 -8.68 15.11
N PHE A 21 10.33 -8.26 13.85
CA PHE A 21 11.35 -7.68 12.98
C PHE A 21 12.52 -8.62 12.61
N ASP A 22 12.32 -9.94 12.67
CA ASP A 22 13.35 -10.96 12.40
C ASP A 22 13.98 -10.84 11.00
N GLU A 23 13.24 -10.29 10.04
CA GLU A 23 13.69 -10.14 8.64
C GLU A 23 14.58 -8.91 8.42
N ILE A 24 14.64 -8.00 9.40
CA ILE A 24 15.35 -6.73 9.24
C ILE A 24 16.83 -6.94 9.56
N THR A 25 17.67 -6.57 8.60
CA THR A 25 19.13 -6.71 8.73
C THR A 25 19.84 -5.40 9.05
N ALA A 26 19.20 -4.24 8.82
CA ALA A 26 19.77 -2.94 9.14
C ALA A 26 18.72 -2.03 9.80
N SER A 27 19.15 -1.31 10.85
CA SER A 27 18.32 -0.37 11.61
C SER A 27 18.37 1.06 11.08
N LYS A 28 19.46 1.44 10.39
CA LYS A 28 19.66 2.78 9.83
C LYS A 28 19.44 2.78 8.32
N PRO A 29 18.65 3.72 7.79
CA PRO A 29 18.46 3.85 6.35
C PRO A 29 19.66 4.52 5.66
N GLU A 30 19.82 4.28 4.35
CA GLU A 30 20.77 4.98 3.50
C GLU A 30 20.42 6.46 3.40
N LYS A 31 21.33 7.34 3.83
CA LYS A 31 21.09 8.79 3.95
C LYS A 31 20.80 9.47 2.61
N SER A 32 21.49 9.06 1.56
CA SER A 32 21.33 9.61 0.20
C SER A 32 19.94 9.37 -0.39
N LEU A 33 19.23 8.34 0.09
CA LEU A 33 17.90 7.95 -0.38
C LEU A 33 16.76 8.44 0.54
N LEU A 34 17.04 9.40 1.42
CA LEU A 34 16.04 9.99 2.31
C LEU A 34 15.55 11.34 1.80
N ALA A 35 14.24 11.55 1.86
CA ALA A 35 13.62 12.83 1.57
C ALA A 35 12.77 13.30 2.77
N LYS A 36 12.68 14.63 2.93
CA LYS A 36 11.83 15.25 3.96
C LYS A 36 10.36 15.09 3.60
N ILE A 37 9.53 14.71 4.57
CA ILE A 37 8.07 14.71 4.44
C ILE A 37 7.51 15.87 5.25
N SER A 38 6.74 16.74 4.61
CA SER A 38 5.89 17.71 5.31
C SER A 38 4.53 17.07 5.64
N GLN A 39 4.14 17.14 6.91
CA GLN A 39 2.82 16.66 7.34
C GLN A 39 1.75 17.70 7.01
N LYS A 40 0.88 17.37 6.06
CA LYS A 40 -0.20 18.28 5.62
C LYS A 40 -1.50 18.12 6.42
N GLY A 41 -1.59 17.18 7.36
CA GLY A 41 -2.77 16.94 8.18
C GLY A 41 -4.05 16.66 7.36
N GLY A 42 -3.92 15.96 6.23
CA GLY A 42 -5.06 15.65 5.34
C GLY A 42 -5.52 16.79 4.45
N ARG A 43 -4.74 17.91 4.35
CA ARG A 43 -5.05 19.03 3.44
C ARG A 43 -4.51 18.75 2.04
N ASN A 44 -5.25 19.24 1.04
CA ASN A 44 -4.85 19.22 -0.37
C ASN A 44 -3.89 20.41 -0.69
N ASN A 45 -3.59 20.61 -1.98
CA ASN A 45 -2.77 21.73 -2.47
C ASN A 45 -3.39 23.09 -2.24
N THR A 46 -4.72 23.18 -2.14
CA THR A 46 -5.47 24.44 -1.85
C THR A 46 -5.68 24.68 -0.35
N GLY A 47 -5.07 23.86 0.54
CA GLY A 47 -5.22 23.97 1.99
C GLY A 47 -6.51 23.41 2.56
N LYS A 48 -7.46 22.95 1.74
CA LYS A 48 -8.73 22.37 2.19
C LYS A 48 -8.55 20.95 2.68
N MET A 49 -9.20 20.59 3.79
CA MET A 49 -9.16 19.24 4.35
C MET A 49 -9.98 18.28 3.48
N THR A 50 -9.33 17.42 2.72
CA THR A 50 -9.95 16.39 1.89
C THR A 50 -9.96 15.01 2.53
N VAL A 51 -9.02 14.75 3.44
CA VAL A 51 -8.97 13.52 4.24
C VAL A 51 -8.98 13.90 5.72
N ARG A 52 -10.09 13.61 6.40
CA ARG A 52 -10.25 13.89 7.82
C ARG A 52 -9.44 12.91 8.68
N HIS A 53 -9.28 13.25 9.96
CA HIS A 53 -8.65 12.42 10.99
C HIS A 53 -7.18 12.06 10.70
N GLN A 54 -6.43 12.97 10.07
CA GLN A 54 -5.00 12.84 9.81
C GLN A 54 -4.19 13.87 10.61
N GLY A 55 -2.98 13.48 11.02
CA GLY A 55 -2.00 14.38 11.64
C GLY A 55 -1.53 13.97 13.04
N GLY A 56 -0.52 14.66 13.56
CA GLY A 56 0.03 14.47 14.91
C GLY A 56 0.73 13.11 15.13
N GLY A 57 1.20 12.47 14.11
CA GLY A 57 1.98 11.23 14.21
C GLY A 57 3.46 11.48 14.49
N HIS A 58 4.21 10.38 14.72
CA HIS A 58 5.66 10.42 14.88
C HIS A 58 6.33 11.03 13.64
N LYS A 59 7.41 11.82 13.83
CA LYS A 59 8.21 12.38 12.73
C LYS A 59 8.79 11.26 11.86
N ARG A 60 8.65 11.37 10.54
CA ARG A 60 9.08 10.36 9.57
C ARG A 60 9.92 11.01 8.47
N GLN A 61 10.80 10.22 7.89
CA GLN A 61 11.49 10.54 6.64
C GLN A 61 11.00 9.59 5.55
N TYR A 62 10.90 10.09 4.32
CA TYR A 62 10.53 9.27 3.17
C TYR A 62 11.76 8.54 2.64
N ARG A 63 11.61 7.24 2.35
CA ARG A 63 12.60 6.47 1.60
C ARG A 63 12.22 6.56 0.13
N ILE A 64 13.15 7.01 -0.69
CA ILE A 64 12.95 7.09 -2.14
C ILE A 64 13.00 5.68 -2.69
N ILE A 65 11.84 5.18 -3.14
CA ILE A 65 11.72 3.82 -3.69
C ILE A 65 11.74 3.90 -5.20
N ASP A 66 12.51 3.03 -5.82
CA ASP A 66 12.52 2.86 -7.27
C ASP A 66 11.30 2.03 -7.71
N PHE A 67 10.21 2.72 -8.00
CA PHE A 67 9.00 2.08 -8.57
C PHE A 67 9.08 1.87 -10.07
N LYS A 68 10.04 2.50 -10.75
CA LYS A 68 10.18 2.43 -12.21
C LYS A 68 11.04 1.28 -12.67
N ARG A 69 12.08 0.93 -11.90
CA ARG A 69 13.02 -0.14 -12.21
C ARG A 69 13.62 0.03 -13.63
N THR A 70 14.12 1.22 -13.93
CA THR A 70 14.61 1.61 -15.27
C THR A 70 16.01 1.12 -15.61
N LYS A 71 16.73 0.51 -14.68
CA LYS A 71 18.08 -0.02 -14.93
C LYS A 71 17.98 -1.44 -15.48
N ASP A 72 17.86 -1.53 -16.78
CA ASP A 72 17.76 -2.82 -17.47
C ASP A 72 19.13 -3.50 -17.59
N ASN A 73 19.16 -4.82 -17.46
CA ASN A 73 20.31 -5.72 -17.63
C ASN A 73 21.51 -5.45 -16.70
N ILE A 74 21.37 -4.57 -15.70
CA ILE A 74 22.41 -4.32 -14.69
C ILE A 74 22.10 -5.13 -13.44
N PRO A 75 23.00 -6.04 -13.01
CA PRO A 75 22.80 -6.80 -11.78
C PRO A 75 22.82 -5.89 -10.55
N ALA A 76 21.89 -6.14 -9.62
CA ALA A 76 21.83 -5.44 -8.36
C ALA A 76 21.82 -6.45 -7.21
N LYS A 77 22.79 -6.35 -6.31
CA LYS A 77 22.88 -7.21 -5.11
C LYS A 77 22.07 -6.62 -3.98
N VAL A 78 21.25 -7.44 -3.32
CA VAL A 78 20.53 -7.06 -2.10
C VAL A 78 21.53 -6.87 -0.96
N ALA A 79 21.69 -5.64 -0.51
CA ALA A 79 22.61 -5.29 0.58
C ALA A 79 21.95 -5.43 1.95
N THR A 80 20.74 -4.89 2.12
CA THR A 80 20.00 -4.93 3.39
C THR A 80 18.50 -5.04 3.16
N ILE A 81 17.78 -5.57 4.17
CA ILE A 81 16.32 -5.51 4.28
C ILE A 81 15.99 -4.59 5.45
N GLU A 82 15.13 -3.58 5.23
CA GLU A 82 14.89 -2.50 6.16
C GLU A 82 13.40 -2.27 6.44
N TYR A 83 13.16 -1.64 7.59
CA TYR A 83 11.85 -1.13 7.97
C TYR A 83 11.59 0.25 7.35
N ASP A 84 10.44 0.44 6.73
CA ASP A 84 9.95 1.76 6.29
C ASP A 84 8.69 2.15 7.07
N PRO A 85 8.70 3.26 7.84
CA PRO A 85 7.53 3.72 8.59
C PRO A 85 6.39 4.27 7.70
N ASN A 86 6.63 4.45 6.40
CA ASN A 86 5.68 5.05 5.47
C ASN A 86 4.84 4.00 4.72
N ARG A 87 5.17 2.73 4.87
CA ARG A 87 4.46 1.63 4.21
C ARG A 87 4.40 0.37 5.07
N SER A 88 3.48 -0.52 4.74
CA SER A 88 3.34 -1.81 5.44
C SER A 88 4.39 -2.85 5.00
N SER A 89 4.88 -2.76 3.75
CA SER A 89 5.91 -3.66 3.23
C SER A 89 7.30 -3.33 3.78
N ARG A 90 8.19 -4.34 3.81
CA ARG A 90 9.64 -4.11 3.97
C ARG A 90 10.21 -3.55 2.67
N ILE A 91 11.37 -2.92 2.77
CA ILE A 91 12.15 -2.44 1.63
C ILE A 91 13.51 -3.13 1.62
N ALA A 92 14.08 -3.30 0.44
CA ALA A 92 15.42 -3.84 0.26
C ALA A 92 16.31 -2.77 -0.40
N LEU A 93 17.49 -2.57 0.15
CA LEU A 93 18.53 -1.74 -0.47
C LEU A 93 19.27 -2.59 -1.49
N LEU A 94 19.34 -2.10 -2.70
CA LEU A 94 20.07 -2.69 -3.81
C LEU A 94 21.36 -1.90 -4.06
N ASN A 95 22.45 -2.60 -4.19
CA ASN A 95 23.72 -2.08 -4.71
C ASN A 95 23.86 -2.59 -6.16
N TYR A 96 23.79 -1.69 -7.12
CA TYR A 96 24.01 -2.00 -8.53
C TYR A 96 25.52 -2.13 -8.85
N ALA A 97 25.84 -2.89 -9.89
CA ALA A 97 27.22 -3.07 -10.33
C ALA A 97 27.91 -1.76 -10.74
N ASP A 98 27.15 -0.75 -11.15
CA ASP A 98 27.62 0.60 -11.49
C ASP A 98 27.79 1.52 -10.28
N GLY A 99 27.64 1.01 -9.04
CA GLY A 99 27.80 1.75 -7.79
C GLY A 99 26.57 2.52 -7.31
N GLU A 100 25.49 2.62 -8.12
CA GLU A 100 24.28 3.28 -7.66
C GLU A 100 23.52 2.43 -6.64
N LYS A 101 22.92 3.07 -5.65
CA LYS A 101 22.06 2.43 -4.66
C LYS A 101 20.61 2.81 -4.88
N ARG A 102 19.70 1.86 -4.78
CA ARG A 102 18.25 2.11 -4.84
C ARG A 102 17.48 1.24 -3.85
N TYR A 103 16.37 1.76 -3.33
CA TYR A 103 15.40 0.96 -2.58
C TYR A 103 14.35 0.35 -3.49
N ILE A 104 14.00 -0.89 -3.24
CA ILE A 104 12.83 -1.57 -3.82
C ILE A 104 11.89 -2.08 -2.73
N LEU A 105 10.66 -2.47 -3.10
CA LEU A 105 9.81 -3.27 -2.22
C LEU A 105 10.43 -4.66 -2.08
N ALA A 106 10.59 -5.14 -0.85
CA ALA A 106 11.13 -6.47 -0.62
C ALA A 106 10.03 -7.52 -0.86
N PRO A 107 10.16 -8.40 -1.87
CA PRO A 107 9.27 -9.54 -2.02
C PRO A 107 9.50 -10.58 -0.91
N ASN A 108 8.51 -11.44 -0.72
CA ASN A 108 8.62 -12.55 0.19
C ASN A 108 9.72 -13.53 -0.28
N GLY A 109 10.55 -13.98 0.65
CA GLY A 109 11.65 -14.92 0.37
C GLY A 109 12.95 -14.28 -0.12
N LEU A 110 13.00 -12.98 -0.40
CA LEU A 110 14.22 -12.27 -0.76
C LEU A 110 15.18 -12.22 0.44
N LYS A 111 16.45 -12.54 0.19
CA LYS A 111 17.53 -12.57 1.21
C LYS A 111 18.64 -11.57 0.87
N VAL A 112 19.40 -11.20 1.89
CA VAL A 112 20.65 -10.43 1.69
C VAL A 112 21.64 -11.29 0.90
N GLY A 113 22.26 -10.70 -0.10
CA GLY A 113 23.17 -11.38 -1.01
C GLY A 113 22.53 -11.83 -2.34
N ASP A 114 21.20 -11.93 -2.40
CA ASP A 114 20.50 -12.26 -3.65
C ASP A 114 20.78 -11.20 -4.71
N VAL A 115 20.82 -11.65 -5.97
CA VAL A 115 20.99 -10.74 -7.12
C VAL A 115 19.65 -10.61 -7.84
N VAL A 116 19.25 -9.38 -8.10
CA VAL A 116 18.01 -9.04 -8.81
C VAL A 116 18.30 -8.25 -10.08
N PHE A 117 17.51 -8.52 -11.10
CA PHE A 117 17.61 -7.89 -12.42
C PHE A 117 16.32 -7.13 -12.78
N SER A 118 16.46 -6.25 -13.72
CA SER A 118 15.32 -5.61 -14.41
C SER A 118 15.55 -5.70 -15.92
N GLY A 119 14.48 -5.81 -16.68
CA GLY A 119 14.56 -5.85 -18.14
C GLY A 119 13.80 -7.03 -18.74
N PRO A 120 13.61 -7.04 -20.07
CA PRO A 120 12.81 -8.05 -20.75
C PRO A 120 13.40 -9.46 -20.69
N GLU A 121 14.73 -9.58 -20.59
CA GLU A 121 15.46 -10.85 -20.59
C GLU A 121 15.73 -11.41 -19.18
N SER A 122 15.19 -10.74 -18.14
CA SER A 122 15.43 -11.17 -16.76
C SER A 122 14.74 -12.49 -16.45
N ASP A 123 15.35 -13.35 -15.63
CA ASP A 123 14.78 -14.59 -15.14
C ASP A 123 13.47 -14.36 -14.34
N ILE A 124 12.62 -15.38 -14.32
CA ILE A 124 11.38 -15.37 -13.53
C ILE A 124 11.69 -15.72 -12.06
N LYS A 125 12.41 -14.83 -11.38
CA LYS A 125 12.79 -14.96 -9.97
C LYS A 125 12.14 -13.86 -9.12
N PRO A 126 11.77 -14.11 -7.84
CA PRO A 126 11.23 -13.08 -6.95
C PRO A 126 12.16 -11.86 -6.86
N GLY A 127 11.61 -10.66 -7.08
CA GLY A 127 12.35 -9.40 -7.07
C GLY A 127 12.78 -8.88 -8.45
N ASN A 128 12.81 -9.73 -9.46
CA ASN A 128 13.08 -9.32 -10.84
C ASN A 128 11.88 -8.55 -11.43
N CYS A 129 12.17 -7.56 -12.26
CA CYS A 129 11.18 -6.70 -12.86
C CYS A 129 11.19 -6.83 -14.40
N LEU A 130 10.06 -7.22 -14.95
CA LEU A 130 9.90 -7.47 -16.39
C LEU A 130 8.67 -6.75 -16.94
N PRO A 131 8.61 -6.51 -18.27
CA PRO A 131 7.38 -6.22 -18.98
C PRO A 131 6.37 -7.37 -18.81
N LEU A 132 5.08 -7.08 -18.69
CA LEU A 132 4.03 -8.10 -18.54
C LEU A 132 4.00 -9.08 -19.74
N ALA A 133 4.45 -8.64 -20.92
CA ALA A 133 4.59 -9.48 -22.09
C ALA A 133 5.47 -10.72 -21.84
N ASN A 134 6.57 -10.54 -21.09
CA ASN A 134 7.61 -11.55 -20.87
C ASN A 134 7.38 -12.41 -19.61
N ILE A 135 6.32 -12.13 -18.85
CA ILE A 135 5.99 -12.90 -17.64
C ILE A 135 5.05 -14.06 -18.01
N PRO A 136 5.32 -15.30 -17.60
CA PRO A 136 4.42 -16.43 -17.85
C PRO A 136 3.06 -16.24 -17.18
N ASP A 137 2.01 -16.78 -17.81
CA ASP A 137 0.67 -16.80 -17.25
C ASP A 137 0.62 -17.64 -15.96
N GLY A 138 -0.27 -17.28 -15.03
CA GLY A 138 -0.35 -17.89 -13.71
C GLY A 138 0.61 -17.29 -12.67
N THR A 139 1.64 -16.54 -13.08
CA THR A 139 2.67 -15.96 -12.19
C THR A 139 2.07 -14.93 -11.23
N GLN A 140 2.51 -14.97 -9.98
CA GLN A 140 2.21 -13.93 -8.99
C GLN A 140 3.17 -12.76 -9.15
N ILE A 141 2.62 -11.55 -9.21
CA ILE A 141 3.34 -10.32 -9.46
C ILE A 141 2.90 -9.21 -8.51
N HIS A 142 3.76 -8.24 -8.28
CA HIS A 142 3.48 -7.05 -7.49
C HIS A 142 4.09 -5.80 -8.12
N ASN A 143 3.90 -4.63 -7.51
CA ASN A 143 4.44 -3.35 -7.98
C ASN A 143 4.16 -3.10 -9.46
N ILE A 144 2.90 -3.21 -9.85
CA ILE A 144 2.47 -3.23 -11.25
C ILE A 144 2.23 -1.81 -11.75
N GLU A 145 2.75 -1.51 -12.94
CA GLU A 145 2.44 -0.27 -13.66
C GLU A 145 1.03 -0.31 -14.25
N LEU A 146 0.39 0.85 -14.33
CA LEU A 146 -0.88 1.06 -15.03
C LEU A 146 -0.72 1.88 -16.30
N LYS A 147 0.38 2.61 -16.42
CA LYS A 147 0.77 3.39 -17.59
C LYS A 147 2.26 3.19 -17.80
N ILE A 148 2.67 3.00 -19.03
CA ILE A 148 4.05 2.73 -19.43
C ILE A 148 4.98 3.82 -18.88
N GLY A 149 6.07 3.42 -18.25
CA GLY A 149 7.12 4.30 -17.72
C GLY A 149 6.74 5.16 -16.51
N LYS A 150 5.50 5.02 -15.99
CA LYS A 150 5.06 5.78 -14.80
C LYS A 150 5.58 5.19 -13.49
N GLY A 151 6.00 3.94 -13.50
CA GLY A 151 6.37 3.17 -12.31
C GLY A 151 5.19 2.44 -11.67
N GLY A 152 5.48 1.48 -10.82
CA GLY A 152 4.46 0.66 -10.16
C GLY A 152 3.47 1.47 -9.33
N GLN A 153 2.19 1.24 -9.53
CA GLN A 153 1.10 2.00 -8.91
C GLN A 153 0.18 1.16 -8.02
N ILE A 154 0.02 -0.13 -8.34
CA ILE A 154 -0.87 -1.04 -7.61
C ILE A 154 -0.10 -2.25 -7.08
N VAL A 155 -0.72 -2.98 -6.15
CA VAL A 155 -0.16 -4.19 -5.49
C VAL A 155 1.19 -3.90 -4.86
N ARG A 156 1.22 -2.97 -3.88
CA ARG A 156 2.44 -2.53 -3.18
C ARG A 156 2.37 -2.71 -1.67
N SER A 157 1.22 -3.12 -1.15
CA SER A 157 1.04 -3.34 0.30
C SER A 157 1.59 -4.68 0.73
N ALA A 158 1.93 -4.82 2.01
CA ALA A 158 2.43 -6.06 2.60
C ALA A 158 1.51 -7.25 2.31
N GLY A 159 2.10 -8.40 1.94
CA GLY A 159 1.38 -9.63 1.69
C GLY A 159 0.49 -9.65 0.45
N THR A 160 0.49 -8.59 -0.38
CA THR A 160 -0.35 -8.57 -1.58
C THR A 160 0.39 -9.07 -2.82
N SER A 161 -0.36 -9.72 -3.69
CA SER A 161 0.05 -10.10 -5.06
C SER A 161 -1.14 -9.98 -6.00
N ALA A 162 -0.88 -9.81 -7.28
CA ALA A 162 -1.85 -10.03 -8.34
C ALA A 162 -1.39 -11.23 -9.16
N GLN A 163 -2.33 -11.91 -9.79
CA GLN A 163 -2.03 -13.03 -10.69
C GLN A 163 -2.20 -12.59 -12.13
N LEU A 164 -1.22 -12.87 -12.96
CA LEU A 164 -1.33 -12.75 -14.42
C LEU A 164 -2.15 -13.94 -14.93
N MET A 165 -3.34 -13.66 -15.47
CA MET A 165 -4.28 -14.71 -15.90
C MET A 165 -4.09 -15.12 -17.35
N GLY A 166 -3.63 -14.19 -18.19
CA GLY A 166 -3.44 -14.38 -19.61
C GLY A 166 -3.14 -13.08 -20.32
N LYS A 167 -2.88 -13.16 -21.61
CA LYS A 167 -2.55 -12.02 -22.49
C LYS A 167 -3.45 -12.07 -23.72
N ASP A 168 -4.03 -10.95 -24.09
CA ASP A 168 -4.93 -10.82 -25.23
C ASP A 168 -4.83 -9.41 -25.84
N ASN A 169 -4.76 -9.30 -27.16
CA ASN A 169 -4.83 -8.05 -27.93
C ASN A 169 -3.92 -6.92 -27.40
N GLY A 170 -2.66 -7.23 -27.04
CA GLY A 170 -1.70 -6.27 -26.50
C GLY A 170 -1.94 -5.88 -25.02
N TYR A 171 -2.88 -6.55 -24.35
CA TYR A 171 -3.17 -6.38 -22.93
C TYR A 171 -2.89 -7.66 -22.13
N ALA A 172 -2.40 -7.47 -20.91
CA ALA A 172 -2.32 -8.49 -19.89
C ALA A 172 -3.57 -8.43 -19.01
N ILE A 173 -4.18 -9.57 -18.73
CA ILE A 173 -5.34 -9.71 -17.86
C ILE A 173 -4.84 -10.04 -16.45
N LEU A 174 -5.09 -9.16 -15.50
CA LEU A 174 -4.66 -9.29 -14.12
C LEU A 174 -5.85 -9.52 -13.18
N ARG A 175 -5.72 -10.53 -12.32
CA ARG A 175 -6.59 -10.72 -11.15
C ARG A 175 -5.95 -10.01 -9.95
N LEU A 176 -6.58 -8.92 -9.51
CA LEU A 176 -6.11 -8.13 -8.38
C LEU A 176 -6.46 -8.77 -7.02
N PRO A 177 -5.80 -8.39 -5.91
CA PRO A 177 -6.12 -8.88 -4.56
C PRO A 177 -7.59 -8.68 -4.15
N SER A 178 -8.26 -7.68 -4.70
CA SER A 178 -9.68 -7.40 -4.49
C SER A 178 -10.63 -8.37 -5.21
N GLY A 179 -10.12 -9.25 -6.08
CA GLY A 179 -10.89 -10.09 -6.99
C GLY A 179 -11.31 -9.39 -8.30
N GLU A 180 -11.01 -8.10 -8.47
CA GLU A 180 -11.24 -7.40 -9.74
C GLU A 180 -10.32 -7.94 -10.83
N MET A 181 -10.87 -8.24 -12.01
CA MET A 181 -10.10 -8.58 -13.20
C MET A 181 -10.03 -7.37 -14.12
N ARG A 182 -8.81 -6.97 -14.46
CA ARG A 182 -8.59 -5.80 -15.31
C ARG A 182 -7.50 -6.00 -16.34
N ARG A 183 -7.62 -5.26 -17.44
CA ARG A 183 -6.63 -5.17 -18.50
C ARG A 183 -5.57 -4.12 -18.17
N VAL A 184 -4.31 -4.44 -18.45
CA VAL A 184 -3.16 -3.53 -18.38
C VAL A 184 -2.34 -3.76 -19.64
N ARG A 185 -1.75 -2.73 -20.24
CA ARG A 185 -0.91 -2.90 -21.44
C ARG A 185 0.25 -3.84 -21.15
N GLN A 186 0.61 -4.68 -22.11
CA GLN A 186 1.67 -5.68 -21.97
C GLN A 186 3.06 -5.07 -21.79
N GLU A 187 3.30 -3.85 -22.30
CA GLU A 187 4.56 -3.11 -22.13
C GLU A 187 4.76 -2.58 -20.69
N CYS A 188 3.68 -2.51 -19.88
CA CYS A 188 3.78 -2.13 -18.48
C CYS A 188 4.61 -3.15 -17.71
N ARG A 189 5.43 -2.66 -16.77
CA ARG A 189 6.32 -3.49 -15.95
C ARG A 189 5.64 -3.96 -14.68
N ALA A 190 6.09 -5.11 -14.20
CA ALA A 190 5.73 -5.65 -12.90
C ALA A 190 6.91 -6.39 -12.28
N THR A 191 6.91 -6.52 -10.96
CA THR A 191 7.92 -7.28 -10.22
C THR A 191 7.37 -8.66 -9.86
N ILE A 192 8.17 -9.70 -10.05
CA ILE A 192 7.81 -11.09 -9.77
C ILE A 192 7.72 -11.32 -8.26
N GLY A 193 6.73 -12.10 -7.84
CA GLY A 193 6.54 -12.56 -6.47
C GLY A 193 5.46 -11.80 -5.69
N VAL A 194 5.34 -12.13 -4.42
CA VAL A 194 4.41 -11.54 -3.44
C VAL A 194 5.16 -10.52 -2.59
N VAL A 195 4.54 -9.41 -2.23
CA VAL A 195 5.16 -8.43 -1.32
C VAL A 195 5.38 -9.06 0.07
N GLY A 196 6.56 -8.88 0.63
CA GLY A 196 6.92 -9.38 1.97
C GLY A 196 6.05 -8.82 3.10
N ASN A 197 6.34 -9.27 4.35
CA ASN A 197 5.65 -8.85 5.57
C ASN A 197 4.15 -9.22 5.61
N ALA A 198 3.76 -10.39 5.10
CA ALA A 198 2.36 -10.84 5.02
C ALA A 198 1.63 -10.83 6.38
N ALA A 199 2.34 -11.08 7.48
CA ALA A 199 1.77 -11.05 8.83
C ALA A 199 1.36 -9.66 9.32
N HIS A 200 1.63 -8.58 8.56
CA HIS A 200 1.26 -7.21 8.94
C HIS A 200 -0.25 -7.05 9.19
N SER A 201 -1.10 -7.77 8.43
CA SER A 201 -2.56 -7.74 8.61
C SER A 201 -3.04 -8.32 9.95
N ASN A 202 -2.23 -9.17 10.56
CA ASN A 202 -2.56 -9.85 11.83
C ASN A 202 -2.12 -9.04 13.08
N LEU A 203 -1.52 -7.86 12.88
CA LEU A 203 -1.08 -7.00 13.98
C LEU A 203 -2.26 -6.30 14.63
N VAL A 204 -2.39 -6.47 15.94
CA VAL A 204 -3.39 -5.78 16.77
C VAL A 204 -2.75 -4.57 17.44
N ILE A 205 -3.30 -3.39 17.19
CA ILE A 205 -2.75 -2.13 17.70
C ILE A 205 -2.90 -2.02 19.23
N GLY A 206 -4.02 -2.49 19.78
CA GLY A 206 -4.29 -2.65 21.21
C GLY A 206 -4.67 -1.39 21.96
N LYS A 207 -4.21 -0.19 21.58
CA LYS A 207 -4.53 1.07 22.27
C LYS A 207 -4.66 2.27 21.32
N ALA A 208 -5.51 3.23 21.70
CA ALA A 208 -5.75 4.45 20.94
C ALA A 208 -4.49 5.32 20.77
N GLY A 209 -3.62 5.37 21.80
CA GLY A 209 -2.36 6.11 21.72
C GLY A 209 -1.45 5.64 20.61
N ARG A 210 -1.42 4.32 20.31
CA ARG A 210 -0.63 3.80 19.19
C ARG A 210 -1.18 4.26 17.83
N HIS A 211 -2.50 4.35 17.67
CA HIS A 211 -3.14 4.98 16.51
C HIS A 211 -2.72 6.45 16.37
N ARG A 212 -2.65 7.19 17.48
CA ARG A 212 -2.19 8.58 17.49
C ARG A 212 -0.74 8.69 16.99
N TRP A 213 0.16 7.82 17.43
CA TRP A 213 1.55 7.77 16.95
C TRP A 213 1.66 7.49 15.44
N MET A 214 0.72 6.73 14.89
CA MET A 214 0.64 6.45 13.44
C MET A 214 0.09 7.64 12.63
N GLY A 215 -0.36 8.71 13.28
CA GLY A 215 -0.91 9.89 12.64
C GLY A 215 -2.42 9.84 12.41
N VAL A 216 -3.11 8.88 13.01
CA VAL A 216 -4.57 8.75 12.93
C VAL A 216 -5.19 9.49 14.13
N ARG A 217 -5.99 10.51 13.86
CA ARG A 217 -6.75 11.25 14.89
C ARG A 217 -8.09 10.56 15.17
N PRO A 218 -8.66 10.74 16.38
CA PRO A 218 -9.99 10.24 16.71
C PRO A 218 -11.06 10.79 15.76
N GLY A 219 -12.04 9.94 15.43
CA GLY A 219 -13.20 10.33 14.62
C GLY A 219 -14.45 10.48 15.48
N ASN A 220 -15.23 11.53 15.23
CA ASN A 220 -16.53 11.75 15.88
C ASN A 220 -17.66 11.27 14.94
N ARG A 221 -18.72 10.74 15.53
CA ARG A 221 -19.96 10.41 14.82
C ARG A 221 -20.75 11.69 14.51
N GLY A 222 -21.48 11.72 13.38
CA GLY A 222 -22.31 12.86 13.03
C GLY A 222 -23.36 13.23 14.07
N VAL A 223 -23.89 12.25 14.82
CA VAL A 223 -24.89 12.45 15.89
C VAL A 223 -24.38 13.26 17.08
N VAL A 224 -23.05 13.36 17.30
CA VAL A 224 -22.46 14.13 18.40
C VAL A 224 -21.97 15.50 17.94
N MET A 225 -22.32 15.90 16.74
CA MET A 225 -22.00 17.20 16.16
C MET A 225 -23.22 18.14 16.24
N ASN A 226 -23.00 19.42 15.98
CA ASN A 226 -24.07 20.38 15.84
C ASN A 226 -24.81 20.24 14.49
N PRO A 227 -26.06 20.70 14.37
CA PRO A 227 -26.81 20.64 13.11
C PRO A 227 -26.11 21.31 11.92
N CYS A 228 -25.30 22.34 12.17
CA CYS A 228 -24.51 23.03 11.14
C CYS A 228 -23.35 22.19 10.61
N ASP A 229 -22.83 21.25 11.42
CA ASP A 229 -21.64 20.46 11.08
C ASP A 229 -21.98 19.13 10.38
N HIS A 230 -23.15 18.58 10.70
CA HIS A 230 -23.58 17.28 10.15
C HIS A 230 -25.10 17.15 10.08
N PRO A 231 -25.66 16.53 9.04
CA PRO A 231 -27.11 16.29 8.91
C PRO A 231 -27.72 15.41 10.02
N HIS A 232 -26.91 14.71 10.82
CA HIS A 232 -27.34 13.95 11.98
C HIS A 232 -27.12 14.69 13.29
N GLY A 233 -26.66 15.95 13.25
CA GLY A 233 -26.34 16.74 14.43
C GLY A 233 -27.59 17.28 15.13
N GLY A 234 -27.42 17.67 16.39
CA GLY A 234 -28.46 18.22 17.27
C GLY A 234 -29.18 17.17 18.11
N GLY A 235 -30.09 17.65 18.97
CA GLY A 235 -30.86 16.86 19.91
C GLY A 235 -30.21 16.70 21.26
N GLU A 236 -30.97 16.19 22.23
CA GLU A 236 -30.56 15.93 23.62
C GLU A 236 -30.10 14.49 23.82
N GLY A 237 -29.06 14.31 24.66
CA GLY A 237 -28.58 12.99 25.08
C GLY A 237 -28.15 12.08 23.91
N LYS A 238 -28.71 10.88 23.87
CA LYS A 238 -28.42 9.89 22.81
C LYS A 238 -29.46 10.00 21.69
N SER A 239 -29.43 11.08 20.94
CA SER A 239 -30.32 11.30 19.79
C SER A 239 -30.14 10.23 18.72
N PRO A 240 -31.23 9.78 18.07
CA PRO A 240 -31.18 8.88 16.91
C PRO A 240 -30.66 9.63 15.67
N VAL A 241 -30.40 8.90 14.59
CA VAL A 241 -30.02 9.47 13.29
C VAL A 241 -31.11 10.38 12.71
N GLY A 242 -32.38 10.15 13.08
CA GLY A 242 -33.52 10.95 12.68
C GLY A 242 -33.84 10.95 11.19
N ARG A 243 -33.28 9.99 10.42
CA ARG A 243 -33.45 9.88 8.97
C ARG A 243 -33.69 8.43 8.54
N LYS A 244 -34.33 8.24 7.40
CA LYS A 244 -34.63 6.94 6.83
C LYS A 244 -33.38 6.03 6.69
N HIS A 245 -32.22 6.64 6.42
CA HIS A 245 -30.92 5.95 6.37
C HIS A 245 -29.78 6.92 6.75
N PRO A 246 -28.64 6.42 7.22
CA PRO A 246 -27.47 7.24 7.53
C PRO A 246 -26.96 7.97 6.29
N VAL A 247 -26.55 9.23 6.48
CA VAL A 247 -25.99 10.07 5.42
C VAL A 247 -24.57 10.53 5.77
N THR A 248 -23.85 10.97 4.75
CA THR A 248 -22.54 11.62 4.89
C THR A 248 -22.71 13.08 5.35
N PRO A 249 -21.62 13.78 5.75
CA PRO A 249 -21.68 15.22 6.08
C PRO A 249 -22.26 16.08 4.96
N TRP A 250 -22.21 15.61 3.72
CA TRP A 250 -22.74 16.29 2.53
C TRP A 250 -24.17 15.81 2.13
N GLY A 251 -24.85 15.08 3.01
CA GLY A 251 -26.23 14.63 2.79
C GLY A 251 -26.41 13.43 1.87
N LYS A 252 -25.33 12.88 1.32
CA LYS A 252 -25.40 11.67 0.45
C LYS A 252 -25.56 10.41 1.30
N PRO A 253 -26.31 9.36 0.83
CA PRO A 253 -26.39 8.09 1.54
C PRO A 253 -25.00 7.53 1.89
N ALA A 254 -24.81 7.09 3.15
CA ALA A 254 -23.52 6.63 3.64
C ALA A 254 -23.20 5.17 3.23
N HIS A 255 -24.24 4.34 3.04
CA HIS A 255 -24.09 2.91 2.76
C HIS A 255 -24.80 2.51 1.48
N GLY A 256 -24.32 1.46 0.81
CA GLY A 256 -24.96 0.83 -0.32
C GLY A 256 -24.87 1.55 -1.66
N VAL A 257 -24.33 2.77 -1.71
CA VAL A 257 -24.23 3.55 -2.95
C VAL A 257 -22.95 3.23 -3.70
N LYS A 258 -23.08 2.99 -5.00
CA LYS A 258 -21.94 2.85 -5.91
C LYS A 258 -21.40 4.25 -6.24
N THR A 259 -20.26 4.63 -5.66
CA THR A 259 -19.66 5.97 -5.80
C THR A 259 -18.73 6.11 -7.01
N ARG A 260 -18.35 5.01 -7.68
CA ARG A 260 -17.51 5.08 -8.87
C ARG A 260 -18.25 5.75 -10.01
N ASP A 261 -17.64 6.72 -10.63
CA ASP A 261 -18.17 7.41 -11.81
C ASP A 261 -18.37 6.42 -12.97
N LYS A 262 -19.57 6.42 -13.54
CA LYS A 262 -19.94 5.55 -14.68
C LYS A 262 -19.19 5.94 -15.96
N LYS A 263 -18.85 7.21 -16.14
CA LYS A 263 -18.15 7.76 -17.33
C LYS A 263 -16.62 7.69 -17.21
N LYS A 264 -16.07 7.14 -16.14
CA LYS A 264 -14.61 7.06 -15.93
C LYS A 264 -13.96 6.20 -17.03
N ALA A 265 -13.01 6.78 -17.79
CA ALA A 265 -12.33 6.10 -18.91
C ALA A 265 -11.74 4.71 -18.54
N SER A 266 -11.24 4.57 -17.30
CA SER A 266 -10.72 3.27 -16.83
C SER A 266 -11.78 2.18 -16.63
N ASN A 267 -13.06 2.43 -16.87
CA ASN A 267 -14.11 1.40 -16.82
C ASN A 267 -13.98 0.40 -17.96
N SER A 268 -13.54 0.83 -19.15
CA SER A 268 -13.28 -0.03 -20.31
C SER A 268 -12.19 -1.08 -20.06
N LEU A 269 -11.30 -0.81 -19.10
CA LEU A 269 -10.21 -1.73 -18.73
C LEU A 269 -10.61 -2.77 -17.68
N ILE A 270 -11.82 -2.70 -17.12
CA ILE A 270 -12.31 -3.65 -16.10
C ILE A 270 -13.15 -4.71 -16.80
N ILE A 271 -12.68 -5.97 -16.76
CA ILE A 271 -13.39 -7.13 -17.31
C ILE A 271 -14.46 -7.61 -16.33
N LYS A 272 -14.04 -7.85 -15.07
CA LYS A 272 -14.92 -8.31 -14.00
C LYS A 272 -14.65 -7.50 -12.73
N ARG A 273 -15.71 -6.93 -12.16
CA ARG A 273 -15.62 -6.24 -10.87
C ARG A 273 -15.49 -7.25 -9.73
N ARG A 274 -14.97 -6.78 -8.59
CA ARG A 274 -14.95 -7.58 -7.35
C ARG A 274 -16.37 -8.08 -7.06
N THR A 275 -16.51 -9.36 -6.76
CA THR A 275 -17.70 -9.92 -6.10
C THR A 275 -17.76 -9.41 -4.67
N LYS A 276 -18.97 -9.21 -4.16
CA LYS A 276 -19.18 -8.84 -2.74
C LYS A 276 -18.74 -9.99 -1.85
#